data_0e537299643d136d2f05246ca2d77236
#
_entry.id   0e537299643d136d2f05246ca2d77236
#
_cell.length_a   1.000
_cell.length_b   1.000
_cell.length_c   1.000
_cell.angle_alpha   90.00
_cell.angle_beta   90.00
_cell.angle_gamma   90.00
#
_symmetry.space_group_name_H-M   'P 1'
#
loop_
_entity.id
_entity.type
_entity.pdbx_description
1 polymer ?
#
loop_
_entity_poly.entity_id
_entity_poly.type
_entity_poly.pdbx_seq_one_letter_code
_entity_poly.pdbx_strand_id
1 'polypeptide(L)'
;ASDVYKRQIIENTSYHILLVPHVFWGAQDDRIICNLVKDRYISKKRISLLDADCLNYCQLRYVISNCTIFMGARTHAVISAYSTCVPTVAIGYSIKSRGIAKDLQLPETTLVDGVHLINDQQLLNAFQYVNDHKLEIRKHLENIISEYTSQVWEAKKMLDSL
;
A
#
# COMPACT_ATOMS: atom_id res chain seq x y z
N ALA A 1 17.95 -5.68 6.72
CA ALA A 1 16.89 -6.57 6.20
C ALA A 1 16.04 -5.90 5.11
N SER A 2 15.54 -4.69 5.30
CA SER A 2 14.60 -4.05 4.35
C SER A 2 15.14 -3.79 2.93
N ASP A 3 16.42 -3.94 2.68
CA ASP A 3 17.05 -3.61 1.40
C ASP A 3 17.08 -4.77 0.40
N VAL A 4 17.05 -6.01 0.88
CA VAL A 4 17.17 -7.20 0.01
C VAL A 4 15.92 -7.40 -0.85
N TYR A 5 14.71 -7.26 -0.26
CA TYR A 5 13.47 -7.39 -1.02
C TYR A 5 13.26 -6.27 -2.05
N LYS A 6 13.65 -5.03 -1.71
CA LYS A 6 13.60 -3.90 -2.65
C LYS A 6 14.49 -4.18 -3.85
N ARG A 7 15.70 -4.69 -3.59
CA ARG A 7 16.62 -5.13 -4.62
C ARG A 7 16.01 -6.24 -5.49
N GLN A 8 15.42 -7.24 -4.88
CA GLN A 8 14.80 -8.37 -5.60
C GLN A 8 13.63 -7.92 -6.48
N ILE A 9 12.74 -7.04 -5.99
CA ILE A 9 11.66 -6.47 -6.80
C ILE A 9 12.23 -5.66 -7.96
N ILE A 10 13.26 -4.84 -7.73
CA ILE A 10 13.90 -4.03 -8.76
C ILE A 10 14.57 -4.91 -9.82
N GLU A 11 15.21 -6.00 -9.42
CA GLU A 11 15.98 -6.87 -10.32
C GLU A 11 15.08 -7.84 -11.09
N ASN A 12 13.99 -8.32 -10.48
CA ASN A 12 13.13 -9.35 -11.05
C ASN A 12 11.85 -8.83 -11.71
N THR A 13 11.65 -7.51 -11.76
CA THR A 13 10.47 -6.92 -12.42
C THR A 13 10.86 -5.77 -13.33
N SER A 14 9.95 -5.41 -14.25
CA SER A 14 10.06 -4.21 -15.09
C SER A 14 9.37 -2.98 -14.48
N TYR A 15 8.82 -3.09 -13.27
CA TYR A 15 8.08 -1.98 -12.65
C TYR A 15 8.95 -0.75 -12.41
N HIS A 16 8.37 0.42 -12.62
CA HIS A 16 8.86 1.66 -12.05
C HIS A 16 8.38 1.77 -10.60
N ILE A 17 9.28 2.09 -9.67
CA ILE A 17 8.98 2.19 -8.25
C ILE A 17 8.82 3.66 -7.88
N LEU A 18 7.64 4.01 -7.39
CA LEU A 18 7.37 5.33 -6.84
C LEU A 18 7.40 5.24 -5.31
N LEU A 19 8.32 5.96 -4.69
CA LEU A 19 8.40 6.10 -3.23
C LEU A 19 7.46 7.23 -2.81
N VAL A 20 6.50 6.90 -1.92
CA VAL A 20 5.46 7.83 -1.48
C VAL A 20 5.56 8.03 0.04
N PRO A 21 6.21 9.10 0.51
CA PRO A 21 6.26 9.42 1.94
C PRO A 21 4.89 9.88 2.43
N HIS A 22 4.53 9.53 3.68
CA HIS A 22 3.25 9.84 4.30
C HIS A 22 3.37 10.57 5.62
N VAL A 23 4.52 10.52 6.28
CA VAL A 23 4.81 11.19 7.54
C VAL A 23 5.99 12.14 7.32
N PHE A 24 5.83 13.40 7.73
CA PHE A 24 6.77 14.48 7.42
C PHE A 24 7.34 15.18 8.66
N TRP A 25 7.24 14.57 9.84
CA TRP A 25 7.67 15.22 11.08
C TRP A 25 8.47 14.30 12.00
N GLY A 26 9.43 14.91 12.72
CA GLY A 26 10.22 14.29 13.76
C GLY A 26 11.05 13.08 13.30
N ALA A 27 11.27 12.16 14.21
CA ALA A 27 12.05 10.95 13.97
C ALA A 27 11.33 9.92 13.05
N GLN A 28 10.09 10.18 12.70
CA GLN A 28 9.28 9.30 11.84
C GLN A 28 9.15 9.82 10.40
N ASP A 29 9.95 10.81 9.99
CA ASP A 29 9.90 11.38 8.66
C ASP A 29 10.27 10.33 7.59
N ASP A 30 9.27 9.95 6.81
CA ASP A 30 9.42 8.93 5.77
C ASP A 30 10.36 9.38 4.63
N ARG A 31 10.56 10.70 4.44
CA ARG A 31 11.46 11.25 3.41
C ARG A 31 12.89 10.81 3.62
N ILE A 32 13.32 10.66 4.88
CA ILE A 32 14.69 10.23 5.22
C ILE A 32 14.96 8.85 4.61
N ILE A 33 14.09 7.88 4.90
CA ILE A 33 14.26 6.52 4.38
C ILE A 33 14.02 6.44 2.87
N CYS A 34 13.08 7.21 2.34
CA CYS A 34 12.81 7.26 0.90
C CYS A 34 14.01 7.80 0.12
N ASN A 35 14.67 8.86 0.58
CA ASN A 35 15.89 9.37 -0.03
C ASN A 35 17.04 8.35 0.01
N LEU A 36 17.27 7.71 1.15
CA LEU A 36 18.29 6.65 1.26
C LEU A 36 18.05 5.52 0.24
N VAL A 37 16.79 5.11 0.05
CA VAL A 37 16.45 4.09 -0.95
C VAL A 37 16.68 4.61 -2.36
N LYS A 38 16.24 5.82 -2.68
CA LYS A 38 16.44 6.44 -3.99
C LYS A 38 17.92 6.53 -4.35
N ASP A 39 18.74 7.03 -3.42
CA ASP A 39 20.17 7.22 -3.64
C ASP A 39 20.91 5.89 -3.84
N ARG A 40 20.55 4.88 -3.08
CA ARG A 40 21.14 3.54 -3.19
C ARG A 40 20.90 2.88 -4.55
N TYR A 41 19.76 3.16 -5.17
CA TYR A 41 19.38 2.58 -6.45
C TYR A 41 19.32 3.58 -7.60
N ILE A 42 20.00 4.71 -7.48
CA ILE A 42 19.99 5.82 -8.45
C ILE A 42 20.40 5.36 -9.86
N SER A 43 21.30 4.38 -9.96
CA SER A 43 21.76 3.82 -11.24
C SER A 43 20.68 3.09 -12.03
N LYS A 44 19.62 2.65 -11.37
CA LYS A 44 18.56 1.84 -12.00
C LYS A 44 17.55 2.65 -12.81
N LYS A 45 17.51 3.98 -12.70
CA LYS A 45 16.62 4.91 -13.43
C LYS A 45 15.12 4.55 -13.39
N ARG A 46 14.73 3.65 -12.48
CA ARG A 46 13.35 3.12 -12.32
C ARG A 46 12.77 3.41 -10.93
N ILE A 47 13.39 4.33 -10.19
CA ILE A 47 12.94 4.72 -8.87
C ILE A 47 12.75 6.22 -8.85
N SER A 48 11.55 6.65 -8.49
CA SER A 48 11.21 8.05 -8.27
C SER A 48 10.75 8.25 -6.83
N LEU A 49 11.01 9.43 -6.29
CA LEU A 49 10.46 9.88 -5.02
C LEU A 49 9.41 10.96 -5.32
N LEU A 50 8.22 10.76 -4.78
CA LEU A 50 7.17 11.77 -4.87
C LEU A 50 7.52 12.95 -3.96
N ASP A 51 7.49 14.14 -4.51
CA ASP A 51 7.50 15.39 -3.74
C ASP A 51 6.09 15.58 -3.17
N ALA A 52 5.91 15.12 -1.93
CA ALA A 52 4.61 15.07 -1.28
C ALA A 52 4.36 16.21 -0.29
N ASP A 53 5.31 17.10 -0.10
CA ASP A 53 5.25 18.19 0.88
C ASP A 53 4.08 19.16 0.64
N CYS A 54 3.71 19.35 -0.62
CA CYS A 54 2.61 20.22 -1.05
C CYS A 54 1.31 19.47 -1.35
N LEU A 55 1.26 18.15 -1.17
CA LEU A 55 0.10 17.34 -1.53
C LEU A 55 -0.81 17.14 -0.32
N ASN A 56 -2.11 17.36 -0.54
CA ASN A 56 -3.12 16.98 0.43
C ASN A 56 -3.49 15.49 0.33
N TYR A 57 -4.29 15.00 1.28
CA TYR A 57 -4.71 13.60 1.33
C TYR A 57 -5.37 13.11 0.03
N CYS A 58 -6.25 13.91 -0.57
CA CYS A 58 -6.94 13.53 -1.80
C CYS A 58 -5.97 13.35 -2.98
N GLN A 59 -4.97 14.22 -3.06
CA GLN A 59 -3.95 14.16 -4.10
C GLN A 59 -3.03 12.95 -3.90
N LEU A 60 -2.60 12.66 -2.66
CA LEU A 60 -1.84 11.44 -2.35
C LEU A 60 -2.63 10.18 -2.69
N ARG A 61 -3.92 10.14 -2.31
CA ARG A 61 -4.81 9.04 -2.64
C ARG A 61 -4.97 8.88 -4.16
N TYR A 62 -5.06 9.98 -4.91
CA TYR A 62 -5.09 9.94 -6.38
C TYR A 62 -3.80 9.36 -6.97
N VAL A 63 -2.63 9.76 -6.46
CA VAL A 63 -1.35 9.16 -6.90
C VAL A 63 -1.35 7.66 -6.66
N ILE A 64 -1.75 7.20 -5.48
CA ILE A 64 -1.82 5.78 -5.13
C ILE A 64 -2.80 5.04 -6.05
N SER A 65 -3.95 5.61 -6.37
CA SER A 65 -4.97 5.00 -7.22
C SER A 65 -4.49 4.67 -8.64
N ASN A 66 -3.45 5.36 -9.10
CA ASN A 66 -2.83 5.12 -10.41
C ASN A 66 -1.69 4.08 -10.37
N CYS A 67 -1.40 3.49 -9.22
CA CYS A 67 -0.41 2.44 -9.11
C CYS A 67 -0.97 1.08 -9.57
N THR A 68 -0.13 0.26 -10.17
CA THR A 68 -0.49 -1.12 -10.55
C THR A 68 -0.59 -2.01 -9.30
N ILE A 69 0.35 -1.84 -8.37
CA ILE A 69 0.45 -2.53 -7.08
C ILE A 69 0.91 -1.50 -6.06
N PHE A 70 0.40 -1.59 -4.85
CA PHE A 70 0.86 -0.82 -3.71
C PHE A 70 1.52 -1.74 -2.67
N MET A 71 2.56 -1.24 -2.01
CA MET A 71 3.18 -1.91 -0.87
C MET A 71 3.44 -0.86 0.22
N GLY A 72 2.90 -1.07 1.41
CA GLY A 72 3.06 -0.06 2.46
C GLY A 72 2.81 -0.54 3.87
N ALA A 73 3.43 0.18 4.82
CA ALA A 73 3.27 -0.05 6.26
C ALA A 73 2.38 0.99 6.94
N ARG A 74 2.22 2.17 6.36
CA ARG A 74 1.38 3.22 6.93
C ARG A 74 -0.10 2.91 6.70
N THR A 75 -0.86 2.77 7.79
CA THR A 75 -2.27 2.35 7.74
C THR A 75 -3.12 3.21 6.79
N HIS A 76 -2.98 4.54 6.83
CA HIS A 76 -3.75 5.42 5.95
C HIS A 76 -3.37 5.29 4.48
N ALA A 77 -2.11 4.98 4.17
CA ALA A 77 -1.67 4.70 2.80
C ALA A 77 -2.26 3.38 2.28
N VAL A 78 -2.28 2.35 3.13
CA VAL A 78 -2.91 1.05 2.83
C VAL A 78 -4.42 1.22 2.61
N ILE A 79 -5.11 1.99 3.47
CA ILE A 79 -6.53 2.31 3.30
C ILE A 79 -6.77 3.06 1.98
N SER A 80 -5.90 4.01 1.64
CA SER A 80 -5.98 4.73 0.36
C SER A 80 -5.88 3.79 -0.83
N ALA A 81 -4.98 2.80 -0.79
CA ALA A 81 -4.82 1.82 -1.84
C ALA A 81 -6.04 0.89 -1.94
N TYR A 82 -6.50 0.32 -0.82
CA TYR A 82 -7.68 -0.55 -0.81
C TYR A 82 -8.94 0.17 -1.28
N SER A 83 -9.20 1.38 -0.77
CA SER A 83 -10.39 2.16 -1.13
C SER A 83 -10.39 2.69 -2.57
N THR A 84 -9.28 2.56 -3.27
CA THR A 84 -9.14 2.83 -4.71
C THR A 84 -8.89 1.56 -5.54
N CYS A 85 -9.16 0.40 -4.94
CA CYS A 85 -9.09 -0.91 -5.57
C CYS A 85 -7.70 -1.27 -6.13
N VAL A 86 -6.63 -0.76 -5.49
CA VAL A 86 -5.25 -1.08 -5.87
C VAL A 86 -4.81 -2.36 -5.15
N PRO A 87 -4.36 -3.39 -5.88
CA PRO A 87 -3.80 -4.61 -5.29
C PRO A 87 -2.64 -4.26 -4.37
N THR A 88 -2.68 -4.72 -3.12
CA THR A 88 -1.81 -4.20 -2.07
C THR A 88 -1.16 -5.29 -1.26
N VAL A 89 0.16 -5.16 -1.04
CA VAL A 89 0.87 -5.86 0.04
C VAL A 89 0.88 -4.95 1.26
N ALA A 90 0.12 -5.32 2.28
CA ALA A 90 0.09 -4.57 3.52
C ALA A 90 1.12 -5.11 4.51
N ILE A 91 2.01 -4.23 5.00
CA ILE A 91 2.98 -4.57 6.05
C ILE A 91 2.36 -4.14 7.39
N GLY A 92 1.69 -5.09 8.03
CA GLY A 92 0.95 -4.85 9.26
C GLY A 92 1.83 -5.00 10.51
N TYR A 93 1.88 -3.97 11.34
CA TYR A 93 2.45 -4.03 12.68
C TYR A 93 1.38 -3.92 13.78
N SER A 94 0.11 -3.88 13.40
CA SER A 94 -1.00 -3.72 14.35
C SER A 94 -2.19 -4.61 14.01
N ILE A 95 -3.01 -4.84 15.04
CA ILE A 95 -4.29 -5.54 14.92
C ILE A 95 -5.24 -4.88 13.91
N LYS A 96 -5.11 -3.55 13.72
CA LYS A 96 -5.93 -2.77 12.78
C LYS A 96 -5.69 -3.19 11.33
N SER A 97 -4.44 -3.40 10.93
CA SER A 97 -4.10 -3.81 9.56
C SER A 97 -4.68 -5.19 9.23
N ARG A 98 -4.64 -6.11 10.19
CA ARG A 98 -5.26 -7.44 10.05
C ARG A 98 -6.78 -7.36 10.00
N GLY A 99 -7.40 -6.50 10.84
CA GLY A 99 -8.84 -6.26 10.83
C GLY A 99 -9.32 -5.78 9.46
N ILE A 100 -8.68 -4.76 8.92
CA ILE A 100 -9.03 -4.20 7.59
C ILE A 100 -8.93 -5.28 6.50
N ALA A 101 -7.83 -6.03 6.45
CA ALA A 101 -7.66 -7.08 5.44
C ALA A 101 -8.72 -8.18 5.57
N LYS A 102 -9.09 -8.56 6.81
CA LYS A 102 -10.16 -9.52 7.09
C LYS A 102 -11.54 -9.00 6.68
N ASP A 103 -11.85 -7.75 7.02
CA ASP A 103 -13.12 -7.11 6.65
C ASP A 103 -13.26 -7.03 5.11
N LEU A 104 -12.16 -6.77 4.40
CA LEU A 104 -12.11 -6.79 2.95
C LEU A 104 -11.97 -8.20 2.36
N GLN A 105 -12.01 -9.25 3.18
CA GLN A 105 -11.92 -10.66 2.75
C GLN A 105 -10.69 -10.93 1.86
N LEU A 106 -9.58 -10.25 2.14
CA LEU A 106 -8.34 -10.42 1.39
C LEU A 106 -7.58 -11.66 1.86
N PRO A 107 -6.88 -12.38 0.96
CA PRO A 107 -6.03 -13.51 1.32
C PRO A 107 -4.94 -13.09 2.32
N GLU A 108 -4.69 -13.92 3.33
CA GLU A 108 -3.65 -13.67 4.34
C GLU A 108 -2.25 -13.48 3.73
N THR A 109 -2.00 -14.09 2.57
CA THR A 109 -0.76 -13.93 1.81
C THR A 109 -0.50 -12.50 1.35
N THR A 110 -1.51 -11.63 1.33
CA THR A 110 -1.36 -10.19 1.00
C THR A 110 -0.92 -9.36 2.21
N LEU A 111 -0.89 -9.95 3.40
CA LEU A 111 -0.53 -9.30 4.65
C LEU A 111 0.77 -9.87 5.20
N VAL A 112 1.74 -9.01 5.44
CA VAL A 112 3.03 -9.37 6.05
C VAL A 112 3.10 -8.80 7.46
N ASP A 113 3.45 -9.64 8.45
CA ASP A 113 3.65 -9.19 9.83
C ASP A 113 4.98 -8.41 9.93
N GLY A 114 4.87 -7.09 10.04
CA GLY A 114 6.03 -6.20 10.11
C GLY A 114 6.79 -6.27 11.46
N VAL A 115 6.19 -6.82 12.52
CA VAL A 115 6.84 -7.00 13.84
C VAL A 115 7.67 -8.28 13.86
N HIS A 116 7.17 -9.35 13.26
CA HIS A 116 7.79 -10.66 13.22
C HIS A 116 8.37 -10.99 11.84
N LEU A 117 8.82 -9.96 11.12
CA LEU A 117 9.48 -10.16 9.83
C LEU A 117 10.83 -10.85 10.05
N ILE A 118 10.82 -12.18 9.98
CA ILE A 118 11.99 -13.01 10.26
C ILE A 118 12.99 -12.98 9.09
N ASN A 119 12.45 -12.87 7.85
CA ASN A 119 13.28 -12.80 6.66
C ASN A 119 12.58 -12.04 5.53
N ASP A 120 13.37 -11.60 4.57
CA ASP A 120 12.90 -10.84 3.40
C ASP A 120 12.05 -11.68 2.44
N GLN A 121 12.10 -12.99 2.54
CA GLN A 121 11.37 -13.92 1.66
C GLN A 121 9.85 -13.79 1.84
N GLN A 122 9.38 -13.52 3.05
CA GLN A 122 7.95 -13.34 3.31
C GLN A 122 7.38 -12.16 2.51
N LEU A 123 8.11 -11.07 2.45
CA LEU A 123 7.68 -9.87 1.72
C LEU A 123 7.73 -10.08 0.21
N LEU A 124 8.76 -10.80 -0.27
CA LEU A 124 8.88 -11.16 -1.68
C LEU A 124 7.75 -12.11 -2.11
N ASN A 125 7.43 -13.12 -1.30
CA ASN A 125 6.35 -14.05 -1.58
C ASN A 125 4.99 -13.33 -1.63
N ALA A 126 4.74 -12.42 -0.70
CA ALA A 126 3.54 -11.61 -0.69
C ALA A 126 3.45 -10.73 -1.94
N PHE A 127 4.56 -10.09 -2.33
CA PHE A 127 4.61 -9.30 -3.56
C PHE A 127 4.35 -10.16 -4.81
N GLN A 128 4.99 -11.32 -4.93
CA GLN A 128 4.78 -12.23 -6.05
C GLN A 128 3.32 -12.68 -6.13
N TYR A 129 2.74 -13.07 -5.00
CA TYR A 129 1.33 -13.45 -4.95
C TYR A 129 0.41 -12.31 -5.44
N VAL A 130 0.58 -11.10 -4.91
CA VAL A 130 -0.21 -9.95 -5.34
C VAL A 130 0.01 -9.61 -6.81
N ASN A 131 1.25 -9.72 -7.29
CA ASN A 131 1.57 -9.49 -8.70
C ASN A 131 0.89 -10.48 -9.64
N ASP A 132 0.88 -11.76 -9.27
CA ASP A 132 0.30 -12.82 -10.11
C ASP A 132 -1.24 -12.77 -10.11
N HIS A 133 -1.86 -12.34 -9.00
CA HIS A 133 -3.32 -12.26 -8.82
C HIS A 133 -3.88 -10.83 -8.88
N LYS A 134 -3.11 -9.84 -9.37
CA LYS A 134 -3.50 -8.43 -9.31
C LYS A 134 -4.84 -8.09 -9.95
N LEU A 135 -5.20 -8.76 -11.02
CA LEU A 135 -6.50 -8.53 -11.69
C LEU A 135 -7.67 -9.08 -10.86
N GLU A 136 -7.48 -10.24 -10.26
CA GLU A 136 -8.48 -10.88 -9.39
C GLU A 136 -8.69 -10.06 -8.10
N ILE A 137 -7.58 -9.64 -7.47
CA ILE A 137 -7.63 -8.82 -6.26
C ILE A 137 -8.28 -7.47 -6.54
N ARG A 138 -7.98 -6.83 -7.67
CA ARG A 138 -8.62 -5.57 -8.08
C ARG A 138 -10.11 -5.74 -8.23
N LYS A 139 -10.56 -6.74 -8.98
CA LYS A 139 -11.98 -7.02 -9.20
C LYS A 139 -12.70 -7.34 -7.89
N HIS A 140 -12.07 -8.09 -7.00
CA HIS A 140 -12.61 -8.37 -5.67
C HIS A 140 -12.79 -7.08 -4.85
N LEU A 141 -11.78 -6.21 -4.83
CA LEU A 141 -11.86 -4.92 -4.14
C LEU A 141 -12.94 -4.01 -4.75
N GLU A 142 -13.09 -3.96 -6.07
CA GLU A 142 -14.15 -3.19 -6.74
C GLU A 142 -15.54 -3.61 -6.25
N ASN A 143 -15.77 -4.90 -6.09
CA ASN A 143 -17.05 -5.42 -5.60
C ASN A 143 -17.27 -5.04 -4.11
N ILE A 144 -16.33 -5.39 -3.24
CA ILE A 144 -16.50 -5.21 -1.79
C ILE A 144 -16.52 -3.72 -1.39
N ILE A 145 -15.72 -2.87 -2.01
CA ILE A 145 -15.72 -1.42 -1.75
C ILE A 145 -17.03 -0.79 -2.22
N SER A 146 -17.61 -1.26 -3.31
CA SER A 146 -18.94 -0.83 -3.75
C SER A 146 -20.02 -1.13 -2.69
N GLU A 147 -19.98 -2.31 -2.07
CA GLU A 147 -20.90 -2.68 -0.99
C GLU A 147 -20.71 -1.78 0.24
N TYR A 148 -19.48 -1.55 0.69
CA TYR A 148 -19.19 -0.64 1.80
C TYR A 148 -19.66 0.80 1.51
N THR A 149 -19.45 1.29 0.31
CA THR A 149 -19.90 2.62 -0.09
C THR A 149 -21.42 2.73 -0.01
N SER A 150 -22.15 1.69 -0.44
CA SER A 150 -23.61 1.64 -0.35
C SER A 150 -24.08 1.69 1.12
N GLN A 151 -23.44 0.95 2.03
CA GLN A 151 -23.77 0.97 3.46
C GLN A 151 -23.56 2.36 4.09
N VAL A 152 -22.52 3.08 3.69
CA VAL A 152 -22.27 4.45 4.16
C VAL A 152 -23.41 5.39 3.72
N TRP A 153 -23.88 5.25 2.47
CA TRP A 153 -25.01 6.06 1.99
C TRP A 153 -26.33 5.75 2.70
N GLU A 154 -26.57 4.49 3.08
CA GLU A 154 -27.72 4.12 3.90
C GLU A 154 -27.64 4.76 5.29
N ALA A 155 -26.48 4.72 5.94
CA ALA A 155 -26.27 5.39 7.23
C ALA A 155 -26.51 6.92 7.11
N LYS A 156 -26.08 7.56 6.02
CA LYS A 156 -26.36 8.98 5.76
C LYS A 156 -27.85 9.25 5.66
N LYS A 157 -28.62 8.44 4.92
CA LYS A 157 -30.07 8.60 4.81
C LYS A 157 -30.76 8.52 6.18
N MET A 158 -30.30 7.61 7.06
CA MET A 158 -30.83 7.51 8.42
C MET A 158 -30.58 8.80 9.21
N LEU A 159 -29.39 9.41 9.11
CA LEU A 159 -29.06 10.66 9.76
C LEU A 159 -29.88 11.84 9.20
N ASP A 160 -30.09 11.89 7.90
CA ASP A 160 -30.86 12.94 7.23
C ASP A 160 -32.38 12.86 7.59
N SER A 161 -32.83 11.73 8.18
CA SER A 161 -34.22 11.50 8.60
C SER A 161 -34.50 11.84 10.08
N LEU A 162 -33.45 12.17 10.86
CA LEU A 162 -33.54 12.62 12.25
C LEU A 162 -33.74 14.13 12.36
#